data_cd34319ca0fc10e3a67c0269482efd0c
#
_entry.id   cd34319ca0fc10e3a67c0269482efd0c
#
_cell.length_a   1.000
_cell.length_b   1.000
_cell.length_c   1.000
_cell.angle_alpha   90.00
_cell.angle_beta   90.00
_cell.angle_gamma   90.00
#
_symmetry.space_group_name_H-M   'P 1'
#
loop_
_entity.id
_entity.type
_entity.pdbx_description
1 polymer ?
#
loop_
_entity_poly.entity_id
_entity_poly.type
_entity_poly.pdbx_seq_one_letter_code
_entity_poly.pdbx_strand_id
1 'polypeptide(L)'
;DLRVDVDDIDHFGNRRIRQVGELIQNQLRTGLSRMERVVRERMTTQDAEAITPQSLINIRPVNATIKEFFGTSQLSQFMDQNNPLSGVTNKRRLSALGPGGLSRDRASMEVRDVHPSHFGRMCPIESPEGPNIGLIGSLATFGRVNPFGFIETPYRKVVNGHVTDEVEYMTADRDLDHVIAQANQELDENGNFVQKSALARVGEEEAVDVPVSSVDYMDVSPRQMVSLGASLIPFLEHDEGHRALMGTNMQRQAVPLIESER
;
A
#
# COMPACT_ATOMS: atom_id res chain seq x y z
N ASP A 1 -24.99 21.23 -19.37
CA ASP A 1 -24.72 19.82 -19.07
C ASP A 1 -23.57 19.76 -18.08
N LEU A 2 -23.94 19.72 -16.79
CA LEU A 2 -22.99 19.35 -15.74
C LEU A 2 -22.87 17.83 -15.80
N ARG A 3 -21.96 17.32 -16.64
CA ARG A 3 -21.44 15.97 -16.47
C ARG A 3 -20.59 16.03 -15.22
N VAL A 4 -21.16 15.65 -14.10
CA VAL A 4 -20.40 15.30 -12.91
C VAL A 4 -19.79 13.94 -13.26
N ASP A 5 -18.53 13.93 -13.63
CA ASP A 5 -17.78 12.68 -13.75
C ASP A 5 -17.81 12.05 -12.36
N VAL A 6 -18.36 10.84 -12.28
CA VAL A 6 -18.42 10.11 -11.02
C VAL A 6 -17.03 9.63 -10.70
N ASP A 7 -16.49 10.01 -9.54
CA ASP A 7 -15.19 9.56 -9.08
C ASP A 7 -15.15 8.03 -9.02
N ASP A 8 -14.10 7.44 -9.56
CA ASP A 8 -13.86 6.01 -9.44
C ASP A 8 -13.39 5.68 -8.02
N ILE A 9 -14.22 4.88 -7.31
CA ILE A 9 -13.99 4.50 -5.91
C ILE A 9 -12.78 3.56 -5.79
N ASP A 10 -12.46 2.77 -6.80
CA ASP A 10 -11.39 1.76 -6.77
C ASP A 10 -10.03 2.34 -7.17
N HIS A 11 -9.99 3.55 -7.69
CA HIS A 11 -8.78 4.25 -8.03
C HIS A 11 -7.94 4.60 -6.78
N PHE A 12 -6.62 4.34 -6.79
CA PHE A 12 -5.74 4.62 -5.63
C PHE A 12 -5.55 6.12 -5.31
N GLY A 13 -5.99 7.02 -6.17
CA GLY A 13 -6.18 8.43 -5.85
C GLY A 13 -7.28 8.68 -4.82
N ASN A 14 -8.27 7.78 -4.73
CA ASN A 14 -9.42 7.86 -3.83
C ASN A 14 -9.35 6.86 -2.66
N ARG A 15 -8.48 5.84 -2.75
CA ARG A 15 -8.29 4.82 -1.70
C ARG A 15 -7.07 5.16 -0.85
N ARG A 16 -7.32 5.61 0.37
CA ARG A 16 -6.29 5.96 1.34
C ARG A 16 -5.91 4.76 2.21
N ILE A 17 -4.63 4.62 2.50
CA ILE A 17 -4.08 3.60 3.39
C ILE A 17 -3.97 4.16 4.81
N ARG A 18 -4.48 3.44 5.79
CA ARG A 18 -4.29 3.72 7.20
C ARG A 18 -3.11 2.91 7.72
N GLN A 19 -2.05 3.57 8.08
CA GLN A 19 -0.86 2.94 8.66
C GLN A 19 -1.08 2.58 10.14
N VAL A 20 -0.20 1.74 10.68
CA VAL A 20 -0.23 1.28 12.08
C VAL A 20 -0.31 2.43 13.07
N GLY A 21 0.45 3.51 12.84
CA GLY A 21 0.45 4.70 13.70
C GLY A 21 -0.93 5.33 13.83
N GLU A 22 -1.67 5.46 12.73
CA GLU A 22 -3.03 6.00 12.72
C GLU A 22 -4.01 5.08 13.45
N LEU A 23 -3.90 3.76 13.28
CA LEU A 23 -4.75 2.79 13.95
C LEU A 23 -4.56 2.84 15.47
N ILE A 24 -3.32 2.91 15.94
CA ILE A 24 -3.00 3.04 17.37
C ILE A 24 -3.45 4.40 17.91
N GLN A 25 -3.25 5.48 17.16
CA GLN A 25 -3.72 6.82 17.54
C GLN A 25 -5.23 6.86 17.77
N ASN A 26 -6.01 6.21 16.92
CA ASN A 26 -7.47 6.15 17.05
C ASN A 26 -7.88 5.38 18.33
N GLN A 27 -7.18 4.30 18.67
CA GLN A 27 -7.41 3.56 19.91
C GLN A 27 -7.03 4.37 21.14
N LEU A 28 -5.89 5.04 21.11
CA LEU A 28 -5.44 5.92 22.18
C LEU A 28 -6.43 7.08 22.39
N ARG A 29 -6.92 7.70 21.33
CA ARG A 29 -7.94 8.76 21.40
C ARG A 29 -9.21 8.27 22.07
N THR A 30 -9.68 7.06 21.72
CA THR A 30 -10.85 6.44 22.37
C THR A 30 -10.60 6.21 23.87
N GLY A 31 -9.44 5.71 24.24
CA GLY A 31 -9.04 5.49 25.64
C GLY A 31 -8.98 6.79 26.43
N LEU A 32 -8.39 7.83 25.86
CA LEU A 32 -8.29 9.17 26.47
C LEU A 32 -9.67 9.82 26.64
N SER A 33 -10.56 9.71 25.65
CA SER A 33 -11.93 10.24 25.75
C SER A 33 -12.73 9.53 26.85
N ARG A 34 -12.56 8.22 27.02
CA ARG A 34 -13.15 7.48 28.16
C ARG A 34 -12.59 7.95 29.49
N MET A 35 -11.29 8.17 29.57
CA MET A 35 -10.63 8.69 30.78
C MET A 35 -11.11 10.11 31.11
N GLU A 36 -11.17 11.00 30.12
CA GLU A 36 -11.68 12.38 30.29
C GLU A 36 -13.09 12.37 30.88
N ARG A 37 -13.99 11.54 30.37
CA ARG A 37 -15.36 11.44 30.89
C ARG A 37 -15.37 11.05 32.37
N VAL A 38 -14.57 10.07 32.78
CA VAL A 38 -14.45 9.64 34.16
C VAL A 38 -13.88 10.74 35.08
N VAL A 39 -12.87 11.46 34.57
CA VAL A 39 -12.29 12.60 35.30
C VAL A 39 -13.33 13.71 35.53
N ARG A 40 -14.07 14.05 34.49
CA ARG A 40 -15.15 15.06 34.54
C ARG A 40 -16.24 14.67 35.54
N GLU A 41 -16.67 13.43 35.54
CA GLU A 41 -17.62 12.89 36.49
C GLU A 41 -17.11 12.96 37.94
N ARG A 42 -15.85 12.57 38.20
CA ARG A 42 -15.22 12.67 39.52
C ARG A 42 -15.08 14.11 40.00
N MET A 43 -14.74 15.03 39.14
CA MET A 43 -14.64 16.45 39.49
C MET A 43 -15.98 17.06 39.91
N THR A 44 -17.10 16.53 39.45
CA THR A 44 -18.43 16.99 39.86
C THR A 44 -18.96 16.32 41.13
N THR A 45 -18.46 15.13 41.47
CA THR A 45 -18.98 14.32 42.58
C THR A 45 -18.11 14.34 43.82
N GLN A 46 -16.83 14.72 43.73
CA GLN A 46 -15.89 14.76 44.86
C GLN A 46 -15.78 16.16 45.49
N ASP A 47 -15.48 16.20 46.81
CA ASP A 47 -15.22 17.45 47.48
C ASP A 47 -13.99 18.17 46.98
N ALA A 48 -14.11 19.47 46.70
CA ALA A 48 -13.05 20.30 46.09
C ALA A 48 -11.74 20.34 46.87
N GLU A 49 -11.80 20.17 48.21
CA GLU A 49 -10.63 20.17 49.10
C GLU A 49 -9.82 18.87 49.02
N ALA A 50 -10.44 17.74 48.62
CA ALA A 50 -9.81 16.42 48.53
C ALA A 50 -9.29 16.06 47.13
N ILE A 51 -9.54 16.90 46.12
CA ILE A 51 -9.20 16.61 44.74
C ILE A 51 -7.70 16.77 44.51
N THR A 52 -7.05 15.68 44.05
CA THR A 52 -5.68 15.68 43.55
C THR A 52 -5.66 15.09 42.12
N PRO A 53 -4.68 15.45 41.27
CA PRO A 53 -4.55 14.83 39.93
C PRO A 53 -4.47 13.31 39.97
N GLN A 54 -3.82 12.75 41.00
CA GLN A 54 -3.69 11.30 41.22
C GLN A 54 -5.01 10.61 41.54
N SER A 55 -5.91 11.28 42.29
CA SER A 55 -7.23 10.73 42.62
C SER A 55 -8.20 10.79 41.42
N LEU A 56 -8.03 11.76 40.55
CA LEU A 56 -8.89 11.96 39.38
C LEU A 56 -8.50 11.07 38.18
N ILE A 57 -7.21 10.96 37.89
CA ILE A 57 -6.71 10.29 36.68
C ILE A 57 -6.70 8.77 36.91
N ASN A 58 -7.39 8.06 36.02
CA ASN A 58 -7.38 6.60 35.97
C ASN A 58 -6.89 6.13 34.61
N ILE A 59 -5.71 5.52 34.54
CA ILE A 59 -5.10 5.04 33.31
C ILE A 59 -5.73 3.74 32.74
N ARG A 60 -6.58 3.04 33.55
CA ARG A 60 -7.16 1.74 33.14
C ARG A 60 -7.91 1.77 31.82
N PRO A 61 -8.75 2.78 31.50
CA PRO A 61 -9.44 2.85 30.20
C PRO A 61 -8.49 2.90 29.01
N VAL A 62 -7.37 3.62 29.13
CA VAL A 62 -6.34 3.72 28.06
C VAL A 62 -5.65 2.37 27.88
N ASN A 63 -5.20 1.75 28.97
CA ASN A 63 -4.58 0.43 28.93
C ASN A 63 -5.52 -0.64 28.38
N ALA A 64 -6.82 -0.56 28.71
CA ALA A 64 -7.82 -1.50 28.23
C ALA A 64 -8.00 -1.40 26.70
N THR A 65 -8.12 -0.20 26.14
CA THR A 65 -8.28 -0.02 24.69
C THR A 65 -7.07 -0.48 23.89
N ILE A 66 -5.85 -0.22 24.39
CA ILE A 66 -4.63 -0.68 23.74
C ILE A 66 -4.52 -2.21 23.80
N LYS A 67 -4.78 -2.81 24.94
CA LYS A 67 -4.78 -4.28 25.09
C LYS A 67 -5.84 -4.94 24.21
N GLU A 68 -7.03 -4.35 24.12
CA GLU A 68 -8.11 -4.81 23.26
C GLU A 68 -7.69 -4.79 21.77
N PHE A 69 -7.05 -3.70 21.32
CA PHE A 69 -6.56 -3.60 19.94
C PHE A 69 -5.55 -4.71 19.61
N PHE A 70 -4.50 -4.87 20.43
CA PHE A 70 -3.47 -5.88 20.17
C PHE A 70 -3.94 -7.33 20.38
N GLY A 71 -4.95 -7.55 21.21
CA GLY A 71 -5.47 -8.88 21.52
C GLY A 71 -6.62 -9.36 20.62
N THR A 72 -7.44 -8.46 20.11
CA THR A 72 -8.69 -8.83 19.41
C THR A 72 -8.87 -8.21 18.04
N SER A 73 -8.05 -7.23 17.63
CA SER A 73 -8.17 -6.61 16.32
C SER A 73 -7.78 -7.58 15.21
N GLN A 74 -8.58 -7.64 14.15
CA GLN A 74 -8.29 -8.40 12.93
C GLN A 74 -6.99 -7.94 12.24
N LEU A 75 -6.58 -6.69 12.43
CA LEU A 75 -5.39 -6.11 11.84
C LEU A 75 -4.12 -6.37 12.67
N SER A 76 -4.27 -6.75 13.93
CA SER A 76 -3.18 -7.20 14.78
C SER A 76 -3.03 -8.71 14.65
N GLN A 77 -1.97 -9.14 13.96
CA GLN A 77 -1.72 -10.53 13.61
C GLN A 77 -0.38 -10.99 14.16
N PHE A 78 -0.21 -12.30 14.32
CA PHE A 78 1.11 -12.86 14.55
C PHE A 78 2.03 -12.56 13.38
N MET A 79 3.25 -12.12 13.70
CA MET A 79 4.26 -11.90 12.67
C MET A 79 4.75 -13.25 12.15
N ASP A 80 4.75 -13.39 10.83
CA ASP A 80 5.34 -14.53 10.16
C ASP A 80 6.87 -14.42 10.23
N GLN A 81 7.53 -15.43 10.82
CA GLN A 81 8.97 -15.43 11.13
C GLN A 81 9.69 -16.67 10.59
N ASN A 82 9.17 -17.31 9.55
CA ASN A 82 9.81 -18.49 8.95
C ASN A 82 11.18 -18.16 8.36
N ASN A 83 11.28 -16.99 7.73
CA ASN A 83 12.51 -16.43 7.15
C ASN A 83 12.42 -14.90 7.09
N PRO A 84 13.51 -14.18 6.78
CA PRO A 84 13.48 -12.71 6.68
C PRO A 84 12.47 -12.20 5.65
N LEU A 85 12.30 -12.89 4.52
CA LEU A 85 11.34 -12.50 3.47
C LEU A 85 9.89 -12.57 3.98
N SER A 86 9.53 -13.59 4.74
CA SER A 86 8.18 -13.73 5.30
C SER A 86 7.84 -12.58 6.25
N GLY A 87 8.79 -12.17 7.09
CA GLY A 87 8.63 -11.04 8.01
C GLY A 87 8.45 -9.71 7.29
N VAL A 88 9.24 -9.42 6.26
CA VAL A 88 9.13 -8.19 5.47
C VAL A 88 7.81 -8.16 4.70
N THR A 89 7.44 -9.27 4.05
CA THR A 89 6.19 -9.38 3.28
C THR A 89 4.97 -9.19 4.18
N ASN A 90 4.98 -9.74 5.40
CA ASN A 90 3.91 -9.58 6.37
C ASN A 90 3.69 -8.11 6.76
N LYS A 91 4.78 -7.33 6.92
CA LYS A 91 4.73 -5.89 7.24
C LYS A 91 4.27 -5.01 6.06
N ARG A 92 4.38 -5.50 4.83
CA ARG A 92 4.00 -4.79 3.59
C ARG A 92 2.62 -5.20 3.07
N ARG A 93 1.84 -5.92 3.88
CA ARG A 93 0.50 -6.39 3.48
C ARG A 93 -0.53 -5.28 3.58
N LEU A 94 -1.36 -5.17 2.55
CA LEU A 94 -2.50 -4.26 2.46
C LEU A 94 -3.79 -5.07 2.63
N SER A 95 -4.69 -4.62 3.50
CA SER A 95 -5.98 -5.28 3.73
C SER A 95 -7.12 -4.28 3.55
N ALA A 96 -8.12 -4.66 2.76
CA ALA A 96 -9.37 -3.91 2.65
C ALA A 96 -10.36 -4.26 3.79
N LEU A 97 -10.05 -5.30 4.57
CA LEU A 97 -10.86 -5.80 5.67
C LEU A 97 -10.54 -5.08 6.99
N GLY A 98 -11.40 -5.24 7.97
CA GLY A 98 -11.20 -4.76 9.32
C GLY A 98 -12.05 -3.56 9.70
N PRO A 99 -11.83 -2.96 10.88
CA PRO A 99 -12.61 -1.83 11.38
C PRO A 99 -12.54 -0.63 10.43
N GLY A 100 -13.71 -0.18 9.94
CA GLY A 100 -13.81 0.91 8.95
C GLY A 100 -13.47 0.50 7.51
N GLY A 101 -13.24 -0.78 7.25
CA GLY A 101 -13.06 -1.37 5.94
C GLY A 101 -14.30 -2.15 5.47
N LEU A 102 -14.09 -3.01 4.48
CA LEU A 102 -15.13 -3.85 3.90
C LEU A 102 -15.33 -5.14 4.73
N SER A 103 -16.53 -5.71 4.65
CA SER A 103 -16.78 -7.10 5.07
C SER A 103 -16.73 -8.01 3.85
N ARG A 104 -16.30 -9.27 4.05
CA ARG A 104 -16.19 -10.28 2.97
C ARG A 104 -17.48 -10.43 2.18
N ASP A 105 -18.63 -10.45 2.88
CA ASP A 105 -19.94 -10.71 2.29
C ASP A 105 -20.50 -9.52 1.51
N ARG A 106 -19.97 -8.31 1.78
CA ARG A 106 -20.40 -7.06 1.13
C ARG A 106 -19.43 -6.58 0.05
N ALA A 107 -18.27 -7.23 -0.08
CA ALA A 107 -17.29 -6.88 -1.10
C ALA A 107 -17.76 -7.40 -2.47
N SER A 108 -18.05 -6.47 -3.39
CA SER A 108 -18.38 -6.78 -4.78
C SER A 108 -17.17 -7.39 -5.52
N MET A 109 -17.41 -7.93 -6.72
CA MET A 109 -16.33 -8.42 -7.58
C MET A 109 -15.41 -7.29 -8.05
N GLU A 110 -15.96 -6.12 -8.31
CA GLU A 110 -15.23 -4.94 -8.79
C GLU A 110 -14.08 -4.52 -7.84
N VAL A 111 -14.36 -4.49 -6.52
CA VAL A 111 -13.33 -4.16 -5.50
C VAL A 111 -12.20 -5.19 -5.44
N ARG A 112 -12.42 -6.40 -5.96
CA ARG A 112 -11.46 -7.50 -5.97
C ARG A 112 -10.59 -7.53 -7.23
N ASP A 113 -10.98 -6.77 -8.24
CA ASP A 113 -10.27 -6.71 -9.51
C ASP A 113 -8.98 -5.90 -9.40
N VAL A 114 -8.10 -6.09 -10.39
CA VAL A 114 -6.90 -5.30 -10.55
C VAL A 114 -7.24 -4.05 -11.36
N HIS A 115 -7.07 -2.90 -10.74
CA HIS A 115 -7.30 -1.60 -11.35
C HIS A 115 -5.99 -1.07 -11.98
N PRO A 116 -6.00 -0.31 -13.10
CA PRO A 116 -4.79 0.28 -13.69
C PRO A 116 -3.95 1.11 -12.72
N SER A 117 -4.59 1.82 -11.77
CA SER A 117 -3.91 2.59 -10.72
C SER A 117 -3.10 1.75 -9.73
N HIS A 118 -3.22 0.41 -9.79
CA HIS A 118 -2.41 -0.51 -8.97
C HIS A 118 -0.96 -0.58 -9.43
N PHE A 119 -0.67 -0.15 -10.65
CA PHE A 119 0.69 -0.17 -11.19
C PHE A 119 1.67 0.55 -10.25
N GLY A 120 2.76 -0.14 -9.89
CA GLY A 120 3.78 0.39 -8.98
C GLY A 120 3.35 0.57 -7.52
N ARG A 121 2.08 0.28 -7.18
CA ARG A 121 1.50 0.48 -5.84
C ARG A 121 1.11 -0.82 -5.17
N MET A 122 0.33 -1.63 -5.83
CA MET A 122 -0.14 -2.92 -5.31
C MET A 122 0.17 -4.02 -6.30
N CYS A 123 0.78 -5.11 -5.84
CA CYS A 123 1.13 -6.24 -6.69
C CYS A 123 -0.14 -6.90 -7.23
N PRO A 124 -0.26 -7.07 -8.56
CA PRO A 124 -1.43 -7.71 -9.17
C PRO A 124 -1.44 -9.24 -8.98
N ILE A 125 -0.29 -9.85 -8.68
CA ILE A 125 -0.12 -11.29 -8.57
C ILE A 125 -0.33 -11.77 -7.15
N GLU A 126 0.27 -11.08 -6.15
CA GLU A 126 0.27 -11.53 -4.77
C GLU A 126 -1.04 -11.19 -4.05
N SER A 127 -1.96 -12.15 -4.02
CA SER A 127 -3.23 -12.09 -3.30
C SER A 127 -3.55 -13.48 -2.72
N PRO A 128 -4.29 -13.59 -1.60
CA PRO A 128 -4.70 -14.89 -1.09
C PRO A 128 -5.59 -15.64 -2.07
N GLU A 129 -5.50 -16.97 -2.06
CA GLU A 129 -6.48 -17.84 -2.69
C GLU A 129 -7.69 -18.02 -1.76
N GLY A 130 -8.90 -18.03 -2.30
CA GLY A 130 -10.13 -18.25 -1.54
C GLY A 130 -10.94 -16.99 -1.26
N PRO A 131 -11.68 -16.92 -0.11
CA PRO A 131 -12.69 -15.87 0.14
C PRO A 131 -12.13 -14.45 0.21
N ASN A 132 -10.85 -14.29 0.49
CA ASN A 132 -10.18 -13.00 0.63
C ASN A 132 -9.47 -12.54 -0.64
N ILE A 133 -9.66 -13.23 -1.77
CA ILE A 133 -9.03 -12.85 -3.04
C ILE A 133 -9.36 -11.41 -3.40
N GLY A 134 -8.36 -10.64 -3.81
CA GLY A 134 -8.49 -9.22 -4.16
C GLY A 134 -8.69 -8.26 -2.98
N LEU A 135 -9.06 -8.74 -1.78
CA LEU A 135 -9.25 -7.91 -0.58
C LEU A 135 -7.98 -7.75 0.25
N ILE A 136 -7.03 -8.65 0.08
CA ILE A 136 -5.72 -8.59 0.71
C ILE A 136 -4.69 -8.63 -0.41
N GLY A 137 -3.75 -7.72 -0.38
CA GLY A 137 -2.66 -7.64 -1.35
C GLY A 137 -1.36 -7.24 -0.68
N SER A 138 -0.33 -7.10 -1.48
CA SER A 138 1.00 -6.66 -1.03
C SER A 138 1.42 -5.39 -1.74
N LEU A 139 2.08 -4.51 -0.99
CA LEU A 139 2.67 -3.29 -1.54
C LEU A 139 3.74 -3.65 -2.57
N ALA A 140 3.72 -2.99 -3.72
CA ALA A 140 4.73 -3.17 -4.76
C ALA A 140 6.13 -2.79 -4.26
N THR A 141 7.17 -3.32 -4.90
CA THR A 141 8.56 -3.22 -4.43
C THR A 141 9.00 -1.78 -4.18
N PHE A 142 8.68 -0.87 -5.10
CA PHE A 142 9.07 0.54 -5.02
C PHE A 142 7.97 1.45 -4.44
N GLY A 143 6.78 0.90 -4.19
CA GLY A 143 5.67 1.65 -3.61
C GLY A 143 5.96 2.10 -2.18
N ARG A 144 5.59 3.33 -1.85
CA ARG A 144 5.63 3.87 -0.49
C ARG A 144 4.34 4.62 -0.17
N VAL A 145 4.01 4.72 1.11
CA VAL A 145 2.85 5.48 1.57
C VAL A 145 3.31 6.88 1.99
N ASN A 146 2.68 7.90 1.45
CA ASN A 146 2.98 9.29 1.78
C ASN A 146 2.37 9.69 3.15
N PRO A 147 2.71 10.88 3.71
CA PRO A 147 2.16 11.35 4.99
C PRO A 147 0.63 11.50 5.01
N PHE A 148 -0.01 11.63 3.85
CA PHE A 148 -1.47 11.73 3.71
C PHE A 148 -2.16 10.36 3.62
N GLY A 149 -1.40 9.28 3.45
CA GLY A 149 -1.90 7.92 3.38
C GLY A 149 -2.11 7.38 1.95
N PHE A 150 -1.70 8.10 0.91
CA PHE A 150 -1.75 7.63 -0.47
C PHE A 150 -0.47 6.90 -0.86
N ILE A 151 -0.61 5.88 -1.72
CA ILE A 151 0.55 5.14 -2.22
C ILE A 151 1.15 5.90 -3.39
N GLU A 152 2.45 6.14 -3.32
CA GLU A 152 3.26 6.76 -4.36
C GLU A 152 4.22 5.74 -4.98
N THR A 153 4.52 5.93 -6.25
CA THR A 153 5.50 5.14 -6.99
C THR A 153 6.51 6.05 -7.69
N PRO A 154 7.78 5.64 -7.84
CA PRO A 154 8.81 6.49 -8.43
C PRO A 154 8.80 6.41 -9.95
N TYR A 155 9.09 7.54 -10.59
CA TYR A 155 9.31 7.66 -12.03
C TYR A 155 10.55 8.49 -12.32
N ARG A 156 11.24 8.18 -13.41
CA ARG A 156 12.35 9.00 -13.93
C ARG A 156 11.79 10.09 -14.81
N LYS A 157 12.23 11.31 -14.61
CA LYS A 157 11.83 12.44 -15.44
C LYS A 157 12.50 12.39 -16.81
N VAL A 158 11.73 12.65 -17.85
CA VAL A 158 12.20 12.74 -19.23
C VAL A 158 12.16 14.19 -19.70
N VAL A 159 13.24 14.67 -20.29
CA VAL A 159 13.35 16.03 -20.80
C VAL A 159 13.83 15.97 -22.25
N ASN A 160 12.99 16.38 -23.19
CA ASN A 160 13.30 16.37 -24.63
C ASN A 160 13.82 15.02 -25.15
N GLY A 161 13.22 13.91 -24.70
CA GLY A 161 13.63 12.56 -25.10
C GLY A 161 14.90 12.04 -24.41
N HIS A 162 15.37 12.73 -23.39
CA HIS A 162 16.48 12.31 -22.55
C HIS A 162 15.96 11.90 -21.15
N VAL A 163 16.25 10.67 -20.73
CA VAL A 163 15.87 10.15 -19.41
C VAL A 163 16.90 10.63 -18.38
N THR A 164 16.45 11.42 -17.43
CA THR A 164 17.32 11.97 -16.38
C THR A 164 17.46 11.02 -15.19
N ASP A 165 18.44 11.27 -14.33
CA ASP A 165 18.62 10.56 -13.05
C ASP A 165 17.67 11.10 -11.95
N GLU A 166 16.88 12.15 -12.26
CA GLU A 166 15.91 12.69 -11.32
C GLU A 166 14.72 11.76 -11.18
N VAL A 167 14.48 11.29 -9.95
CA VAL A 167 13.36 10.41 -9.62
C VAL A 167 12.32 11.17 -8.81
N GLU A 168 11.11 11.22 -9.33
CA GLU A 168 9.95 11.83 -8.65
C GLU A 168 8.96 10.75 -8.24
N TYR A 169 8.44 10.85 -7.01
CA TYR A 169 7.37 9.98 -6.50
C TYR A 169 6.03 10.64 -6.76
N MET A 170 5.13 9.91 -7.42
CA MET A 170 3.80 10.41 -7.77
C MET A 170 2.68 9.52 -7.23
N THR A 171 1.60 10.16 -6.84
CA THR A 171 0.32 9.55 -6.48
C THR A 171 -0.45 9.15 -7.74
N ALA A 172 -1.47 8.29 -7.61
CA ALA A 172 -2.19 7.74 -8.75
C ALA A 172 -3.02 8.78 -9.52
N ASP A 173 -3.46 9.83 -8.87
CA ASP A 173 -4.15 10.97 -9.49
C ASP A 173 -3.22 11.76 -10.42
N ARG A 174 -1.96 11.95 -10.01
CA ARG A 174 -0.97 12.68 -10.82
C ARG A 174 -0.46 11.88 -12.02
N ASP A 175 -0.46 10.53 -11.91
CA ASP A 175 -0.02 9.67 -13.02
C ASP A 175 -0.89 9.85 -14.28
N LEU A 176 -2.19 10.12 -14.09
CA LEU A 176 -3.15 10.29 -15.17
C LEU A 176 -2.87 11.51 -16.06
N ASP A 177 -2.21 12.52 -15.50
CA ASP A 177 -1.90 13.77 -16.20
C ASP A 177 -0.65 13.70 -17.07
N HIS A 178 0.10 12.56 -17.01
CA HIS A 178 1.40 12.43 -17.65
C HIS A 178 1.50 11.24 -18.60
N VAL A 179 2.36 11.38 -19.60
CA VAL A 179 2.74 10.32 -20.52
C VAL A 179 3.96 9.59 -19.95
N ILE A 180 3.78 8.32 -19.56
CA ILE A 180 4.79 7.56 -18.84
C ILE A 180 5.26 6.37 -19.68
N ALA A 181 6.52 6.41 -20.15
CA ALA A 181 7.12 5.34 -20.92
C ALA A 181 7.45 4.11 -20.06
N GLN A 182 7.33 2.93 -20.64
CA GLN A 182 7.67 1.68 -19.97
C GLN A 182 9.21 1.53 -19.81
N ALA A 183 9.63 0.86 -18.73
CA ALA A 183 11.05 0.66 -18.37
C ALA A 183 11.85 -0.21 -19.36
N ASN A 184 11.19 -0.92 -20.28
CA ASN A 184 11.82 -1.81 -21.25
C ASN A 184 12.27 -1.11 -22.54
N GLN A 185 12.14 0.22 -22.62
CA GLN A 185 12.59 0.98 -23.78
C GLN A 185 14.13 0.98 -23.89
N GLU A 186 14.63 0.84 -25.11
CA GLU A 186 16.07 0.90 -25.38
C GLU A 186 16.57 2.35 -25.28
N LEU A 187 17.57 2.56 -24.42
CA LEU A 187 18.27 3.83 -24.25
C LEU A 187 19.70 3.72 -24.77
N ASP A 188 20.24 4.81 -25.29
CA ASP A 188 21.65 4.92 -25.63
C ASP A 188 22.52 5.11 -24.38
N GLU A 189 23.85 5.14 -24.55
CA GLU A 189 24.81 5.36 -23.44
C GLU A 189 24.62 6.73 -22.75
N ASN A 190 23.96 7.66 -23.40
CA ASN A 190 23.66 9.00 -22.87
C ASN A 190 22.26 9.11 -22.27
N GLY A 191 21.47 8.03 -22.25
CA GLY A 191 20.11 8.03 -21.69
C GLY A 191 19.04 8.59 -22.62
N ASN A 192 19.29 8.69 -23.94
CA ASN A 192 18.28 9.07 -24.91
C ASN A 192 17.57 7.83 -25.48
N PHE A 193 16.31 7.98 -25.85
CA PHE A 193 15.59 6.91 -26.53
C PHE A 193 16.21 6.64 -27.91
N VAL A 194 16.47 5.38 -28.22
CA VAL A 194 17.02 4.95 -29.53
C VAL A 194 15.94 5.03 -30.62
N GLN A 195 14.70 4.70 -30.24
CA GLN A 195 13.55 4.72 -31.18
C GLN A 195 12.87 6.09 -31.14
N LYS A 196 12.15 6.41 -32.26
CA LYS A 196 11.39 7.66 -32.39
C LYS A 196 10.05 7.62 -31.64
N SER A 197 9.54 6.44 -31.38
CA SER A 197 8.33 6.18 -30.59
C SER A 197 8.63 5.31 -29.39
N ALA A 198 7.85 5.44 -28.35
CA ALA A 198 7.95 4.66 -27.12
C ALA A 198 6.57 4.13 -26.73
N LEU A 199 6.54 2.91 -26.20
CA LEU A 199 5.33 2.36 -25.60
C LEU A 199 5.13 3.00 -24.24
N ALA A 200 3.99 3.67 -24.04
CA ALA A 200 3.70 4.45 -22.84
C ALA A 200 2.27 4.19 -22.33
N ARG A 201 2.06 4.54 -21.08
CA ARG A 201 0.74 4.72 -20.48
C ARG A 201 0.32 6.17 -20.63
N VAL A 202 -0.93 6.39 -21.06
CA VAL A 202 -1.52 7.72 -21.24
C VAL A 202 -2.89 7.74 -20.56
N GLY A 203 -3.01 8.41 -19.44
CA GLY A 203 -4.23 8.34 -18.63
C GLY A 203 -4.54 6.91 -18.18
N GLU A 204 -5.71 6.41 -18.55
CA GLU A 204 -6.14 5.03 -18.25
C GLU A 204 -5.70 4.00 -19.31
N GLU A 205 -5.15 4.43 -20.45
CA GLU A 205 -4.67 3.55 -21.51
C GLU A 205 -3.27 3.02 -21.17
N GLU A 206 -3.13 1.68 -21.12
CA GLU A 206 -1.93 1.03 -20.59
C GLU A 206 -0.77 0.87 -21.57
N ALA A 207 -1.06 0.81 -22.88
CA ALA A 207 -0.06 0.51 -23.90
C ALA A 207 -0.35 1.25 -25.20
N VAL A 208 0.11 2.48 -25.28
CA VAL A 208 -0.04 3.34 -26.45
C VAL A 208 1.33 3.64 -27.03
N ASP A 209 1.48 3.56 -28.36
CA ASP A 209 2.70 3.97 -29.03
C ASP A 209 2.68 5.48 -29.26
N VAL A 210 3.54 6.19 -28.55
CA VAL A 210 3.62 7.66 -28.58
C VAL A 210 4.97 8.15 -29.08
N PRO A 211 5.03 9.33 -29.71
CA PRO A 211 6.31 9.93 -30.06
C PRO A 211 7.12 10.27 -28.81
N VAL A 212 8.41 10.01 -28.82
CA VAL A 212 9.31 10.25 -27.66
C VAL A 212 9.27 11.72 -27.19
N SER A 213 8.95 12.66 -28.06
CA SER A 213 8.82 14.08 -27.70
C SER A 213 7.66 14.39 -26.75
N SER A 214 6.66 13.50 -26.66
CA SER A 214 5.51 13.65 -25.77
C SER A 214 5.66 12.91 -24.45
N VAL A 215 6.77 12.18 -24.23
CA VAL A 215 7.03 11.42 -23.00
C VAL A 215 7.51 12.35 -21.90
N ASP A 216 6.80 12.36 -20.77
CA ASP A 216 7.12 13.17 -19.59
C ASP A 216 7.98 12.41 -18.57
N TYR A 217 7.67 11.13 -18.37
CA TYR A 217 8.32 10.26 -17.42
C TYR A 217 8.57 8.86 -17.97
N MET A 218 9.42 8.11 -17.29
CA MET A 218 9.71 6.71 -17.59
C MET A 218 9.70 5.89 -16.31
N ASP A 219 9.22 4.67 -16.37
CA ASP A 219 9.29 3.72 -15.24
C ASP A 219 10.74 3.46 -14.84
N VAL A 220 10.97 3.30 -13.53
CA VAL A 220 12.31 3.05 -12.99
C VAL A 220 12.77 1.64 -13.30
N SER A 221 11.89 0.65 -13.24
CA SER A 221 12.21 -0.77 -13.44
C SER A 221 10.96 -1.58 -13.79
N PRO A 222 11.07 -2.64 -14.59
CA PRO A 222 9.97 -3.59 -14.81
C PRO A 222 9.47 -4.27 -13.52
N ARG A 223 10.33 -4.41 -12.50
CA ARG A 223 9.98 -4.96 -11.19
C ARG A 223 9.13 -4.03 -10.32
N GLN A 224 8.89 -2.82 -10.80
CA GLN A 224 8.12 -1.81 -10.07
C GLN A 224 6.68 -2.22 -9.79
N MET A 225 6.06 -3.00 -10.68
CA MET A 225 4.66 -3.40 -10.55
C MET A 225 4.43 -4.58 -9.61
N VAL A 226 5.47 -5.33 -9.26
CA VAL A 226 5.33 -6.56 -8.46
C VAL A 226 5.81 -6.39 -7.02
N SER A 227 5.33 -7.25 -6.12
CA SER A 227 5.77 -7.29 -4.73
C SER A 227 7.21 -7.80 -4.60
N LEU A 228 7.79 -7.62 -3.41
CA LEU A 228 9.13 -8.10 -3.11
C LEU A 228 9.27 -9.61 -3.35
N GLY A 229 8.31 -10.42 -2.88
CA GLY A 229 8.34 -11.87 -3.08
C GLY A 229 8.27 -12.26 -4.56
N ALA A 230 7.34 -11.67 -5.31
CA ALA A 230 7.20 -11.93 -6.74
C ALA A 230 8.42 -11.48 -7.54
N SER A 231 9.07 -10.38 -7.16
CA SER A 231 10.25 -9.86 -7.85
C SER A 231 11.49 -10.75 -7.76
N LEU A 232 11.51 -11.70 -6.82
CA LEU A 232 12.60 -12.67 -6.63
C LEU A 232 12.46 -13.92 -7.51
N ILE A 233 11.31 -14.12 -8.17
CA ILE A 233 11.09 -15.25 -9.08
C ILE A 233 11.87 -14.99 -10.38
N PRO A 234 12.81 -15.86 -10.76
CA PRO A 234 13.51 -15.72 -12.03
C PRO A 234 12.56 -16.02 -13.20
N PHE A 235 12.70 -15.27 -14.29
CA PHE A 235 11.86 -15.39 -15.49
C PHE A 235 10.36 -15.25 -15.23
N LEU A 236 10.00 -14.37 -14.31
CA LEU A 236 8.60 -14.12 -13.92
C LEU A 236 7.71 -13.78 -15.12
N GLU A 237 8.25 -13.04 -16.10
CA GLU A 237 7.57 -12.64 -17.33
C GLU A 237 7.14 -13.79 -18.24
N HIS A 238 7.74 -14.97 -18.05
CA HIS A 238 7.40 -16.20 -18.80
C HIS A 238 6.50 -17.14 -18.01
N ASP A 239 6.11 -16.76 -16.79
CA ASP A 239 5.33 -17.61 -15.90
C ASP A 239 3.85 -17.20 -15.88
N GLU A 240 2.98 -18.16 -15.64
CA GLU A 240 1.56 -17.88 -15.41
C GLU A 240 1.36 -17.22 -14.04
N GLY A 241 0.46 -16.21 -13.97
CA GLY A 241 0.23 -15.45 -12.74
C GLY A 241 -0.15 -16.33 -11.53
N HIS A 242 -0.97 -17.35 -11.73
CA HIS A 242 -1.34 -18.28 -10.66
C HIS A 242 -0.14 -19.11 -10.15
N ARG A 243 0.73 -19.55 -11.04
CA ARG A 243 1.98 -20.25 -10.68
C ARG A 243 2.97 -19.33 -9.98
N ALA A 244 3.07 -18.09 -10.42
CA ALA A 244 3.88 -17.06 -9.75
C ALA A 244 3.40 -16.79 -8.32
N LEU A 245 2.08 -16.75 -8.10
CA LEU A 245 1.49 -16.64 -6.76
C LEU A 245 1.88 -17.83 -5.87
N MET A 246 1.74 -19.06 -6.39
CA MET A 246 2.16 -20.28 -5.66
C MET A 246 3.65 -20.23 -5.31
N GLY A 247 4.51 -19.85 -6.24
CA GLY A 247 5.95 -19.69 -6.03
C GLY A 247 6.27 -18.65 -4.94
N THR A 248 5.63 -17.52 -4.96
CA THR A 248 5.77 -16.47 -3.93
C THR A 248 5.36 -17.00 -2.54
N ASN A 249 4.26 -17.74 -2.45
CA ASN A 249 3.81 -18.36 -1.21
C ASN A 249 4.81 -19.38 -0.68
N MET A 250 5.39 -20.20 -1.56
CA MET A 250 6.41 -21.19 -1.19
C MET A 250 7.69 -20.52 -0.65
N GLN A 251 8.14 -19.43 -1.26
CA GLN A 251 9.32 -18.67 -0.79
C GLN A 251 9.14 -18.18 0.64
N ARG A 252 7.94 -17.72 1.02
CA ARG A 252 7.63 -17.28 2.38
C ARG A 252 7.59 -18.40 3.41
N GLN A 253 7.31 -19.61 2.99
CA GLN A 253 7.23 -20.81 3.84
C GLN A 253 8.57 -21.52 3.99
N ALA A 254 9.55 -21.24 3.14
CA ALA A 254 10.85 -21.87 3.16
C ALA A 254 11.59 -21.58 4.47
N VAL A 255 12.09 -22.63 5.11
CA VAL A 255 12.92 -22.53 6.32
C VAL A 255 14.37 -22.36 5.89
N PRO A 256 15.11 -21.34 6.41
CA PRO A 256 16.52 -21.15 6.12
C PRO A 256 17.35 -22.38 6.56
N LEU A 257 18.37 -22.72 5.77
CA LEU A 257 19.30 -23.82 6.10
C LEU A 257 20.20 -23.45 7.28
N ILE A 258 20.45 -22.15 7.49
CA ILE A 258 21.31 -21.63 8.56
C ILE A 258 20.43 -20.94 9.60
N GLU A 259 20.53 -21.34 10.86
CA GLU A 259 19.68 -20.85 11.95
C GLU A 259 19.85 -19.32 12.21
N SER A 260 21.05 -18.78 11.94
CA SER A 260 21.33 -17.34 12.05
C SER A 260 20.55 -16.44 11.07
N GLU A 261 19.92 -17.04 10.07
CA GLU A 261 19.09 -16.33 9.07
C GLU A 261 17.59 -16.28 9.42
N ARG A 262 17.23 -16.79 10.58
CA ARG A 262 15.84 -16.75 11.11
C ARG A 262 15.46 -15.41 11.72
#